data_aecd3a84420f7d508a767f5e03b9cb62
#
_entry.id   aecd3a84420f7d508a767f5e03b9cb62
#
_cell.length_a   1.000
_cell.length_b   1.000
_cell.length_c   1.000
_cell.angle_alpha   90.00
_cell.angle_beta   90.00
_cell.angle_gamma   90.00
#
_symmetry.space_group_name_H-M   'P 1'
#
loop_
_entity.id
_entity.type
_entity.pdbx_description
1 polymer ?
#
loop_
_entity_poly.entity_id
_entity_poly.type
_entity_poly.pdbx_seq_one_letter_code
_entity_poly.pdbx_strand_id
1 'polypeptide(L)'
;MYKRQVLQSYNPDSVCVQFDDIKNLKVAELRDVLTKRQIIYVYHNQIDARGDKANTEDEVFNACEEAVQEIMDLIHRISVSGNTYHFIVTADHGFIYKRDKLTESDKISGKSADKAFVNRRFIVSKAALEDDGIDHMSMGRVLGNEDSKVVSYPVSSNVFKVAGGGANYVHGGSSPQEMLVPVLEFKMERGHMETKNAEIALVSIVHKITNLITSMDFIQSDAVSDTVKAAKYRIFFLSEDNEKISNENSYVADSREENAQKRIFRMRFTFKNKKYDKDKQYYLVVYDEESGLEQWRQPVIMDIAFADDFGF
;
A
#
# COMPACT_ATOMS: atom_id res chain seq x y z
N MET A 1 5.07 -5.14 -27.87
CA MET A 1 5.62 -6.19 -28.72
C MET A 1 7.16 -6.20 -28.73
N TYR A 2 7.83 -5.06 -28.86
CA TYR A 2 9.30 -4.96 -28.96
C TYR A 2 10.05 -5.39 -27.69
N LYS A 3 9.62 -4.93 -26.49
CA LYS A 3 10.24 -5.32 -25.20
C LYS A 3 10.27 -6.85 -25.01
N ARG A 4 9.18 -7.54 -25.35
CA ARG A 4 9.06 -9.00 -25.25
C ARG A 4 10.08 -9.73 -26.14
N GLN A 5 10.29 -9.27 -27.36
CA GLN A 5 11.25 -9.87 -28.30
C GLN A 5 12.70 -9.68 -27.81
N VAL A 6 13.03 -8.50 -27.29
CA VAL A 6 14.36 -8.22 -26.74
C VAL A 6 14.65 -9.12 -25.55
N LEU A 7 13.75 -9.21 -24.58
CA LEU A 7 13.95 -10.06 -23.40
C LEU A 7 14.10 -11.55 -23.77
N GLN A 8 13.28 -12.04 -24.69
CA GLN A 8 13.37 -13.43 -25.17
C GLN A 8 14.62 -13.71 -26.01
N SER A 9 15.22 -12.69 -26.65
CA SER A 9 16.50 -12.87 -27.37
C SER A 9 17.68 -13.08 -26.41
N TYR A 10 17.63 -12.50 -25.21
CA TYR A 10 18.63 -12.69 -24.16
C TYR A 10 18.37 -13.97 -23.34
N ASN A 11 17.12 -14.29 -23.08
CA ASN A 11 16.72 -15.48 -22.34
C ASN A 11 15.49 -16.14 -22.99
N PRO A 12 15.68 -17.20 -23.82
CA PRO A 12 14.59 -17.90 -24.50
C PRO A 12 13.56 -18.52 -23.54
N ASP A 13 13.97 -18.87 -22.32
CA ASP A 13 13.11 -19.45 -21.30
C ASP A 13 12.38 -18.39 -20.48
N SER A 14 12.39 -17.12 -20.92
CA SER A 14 11.62 -16.04 -20.32
C SER A 14 10.21 -15.93 -20.90
N VAL A 15 9.30 -15.41 -20.10
CA VAL A 15 7.95 -15.03 -20.54
C VAL A 15 7.61 -13.61 -20.08
N CYS A 16 6.90 -12.87 -20.92
CA CYS A 16 6.36 -11.55 -20.59
C CYS A 16 4.84 -11.60 -20.62
N VAL A 17 4.21 -11.23 -19.54
CA VAL A 17 2.74 -11.21 -19.38
C VAL A 17 2.28 -9.87 -18.82
N GLN A 18 1.04 -9.49 -19.12
CA GLN A 18 0.39 -8.39 -18.45
C GLN A 18 -0.25 -8.88 -17.15
N PHE A 19 -0.25 -8.05 -16.14
CA PHE A 19 -0.93 -8.33 -14.87
C PHE A 19 -2.41 -8.70 -15.09
N ASP A 20 -3.11 -7.93 -15.92
CA ASP A 20 -4.52 -8.15 -16.24
C ASP A 20 -4.79 -9.50 -16.91
N ASP A 21 -3.83 -10.05 -17.65
CA ASP A 21 -3.98 -11.36 -18.30
C ASP A 21 -3.91 -12.51 -17.28
N ILE A 22 -3.23 -12.32 -16.14
CA ILE A 22 -2.97 -13.39 -15.18
C ILE A 22 -3.70 -13.24 -13.84
N LYS A 23 -4.16 -12.06 -13.49
CA LYS A 23 -4.76 -11.76 -12.16
C LYS A 23 -5.97 -12.65 -11.83
N ASN A 24 -6.74 -13.09 -12.83
CA ASN A 24 -7.97 -13.88 -12.65
C ASN A 24 -7.85 -15.33 -13.14
N LEU A 25 -6.68 -15.79 -13.58
CA LEU A 25 -6.49 -17.16 -14.06
C LEU A 25 -6.76 -18.17 -12.95
N LYS A 26 -7.28 -19.33 -13.28
CA LYS A 26 -7.35 -20.45 -12.33
C LYS A 26 -5.94 -20.97 -12.02
N VAL A 27 -5.79 -21.67 -10.90
CA VAL A 27 -4.48 -22.19 -10.45
C VAL A 27 -3.76 -23.01 -11.52
N ALA A 28 -4.48 -23.87 -12.24
CA ALA A 28 -3.89 -24.69 -13.31
C ALA A 28 -3.37 -23.83 -14.47
N GLU A 29 -4.17 -22.86 -14.94
CA GLU A 29 -3.82 -21.94 -16.01
C GLU A 29 -2.62 -21.04 -15.62
N LEU A 30 -2.62 -20.56 -14.36
CA LEU A 30 -1.49 -19.78 -13.83
C LEU A 30 -0.20 -20.63 -13.82
N ARG A 31 -0.28 -21.88 -13.38
CA ARG A 31 0.86 -22.80 -13.40
C ARG A 31 1.39 -23.05 -14.81
N ASP A 32 0.53 -23.17 -15.81
CA ASP A 32 0.94 -23.35 -17.21
C ASP A 32 1.75 -22.15 -17.73
N VAL A 33 1.37 -20.94 -17.33
CA VAL A 33 2.12 -19.71 -17.66
C VAL A 33 3.49 -19.68 -16.98
N LEU A 34 3.57 -20.09 -15.73
CA LEU A 34 4.75 -19.91 -14.87
C LEU A 34 5.74 -21.09 -14.93
N THR A 35 5.26 -22.31 -15.19
CA THR A 35 6.08 -23.53 -15.13
C THR A 35 7.13 -23.56 -16.24
N LYS A 36 8.31 -24.09 -15.93
CA LYS A 36 9.46 -24.24 -16.86
C LYS A 36 9.98 -22.91 -17.42
N ARG A 37 9.80 -21.81 -16.68
CA ARG A 37 10.35 -20.50 -17.03
C ARG A 37 11.47 -20.16 -16.07
N GLN A 38 12.57 -19.60 -16.59
CA GLN A 38 13.65 -19.08 -15.78
C GLN A 38 13.33 -17.68 -15.26
N ILE A 39 12.69 -16.86 -16.09
CA ILE A 39 12.32 -15.49 -15.76
C ILE A 39 10.90 -15.21 -16.25
N ILE A 40 10.10 -14.61 -15.40
CA ILE A 40 8.74 -14.19 -15.69
C ILE A 40 8.65 -12.70 -15.45
N TYR A 41 8.44 -11.93 -16.54
CA TYR A 41 8.22 -10.48 -16.46
C TYR A 41 6.72 -10.22 -16.43
N VAL A 42 6.24 -9.69 -15.32
CA VAL A 42 4.85 -9.25 -15.17
C VAL A 42 4.81 -7.74 -15.24
N TYR A 43 4.10 -7.21 -16.23
CA TYR A 43 3.91 -5.77 -16.40
C TYR A 43 2.58 -5.36 -15.79
N HIS A 44 2.65 -4.45 -14.83
CA HIS A 44 1.51 -3.80 -14.19
C HIS A 44 1.43 -2.36 -14.69
N ASN A 45 0.32 -1.96 -15.29
CA ASN A 45 0.19 -0.68 -15.99
C ASN A 45 -0.88 0.25 -15.42
N GLN A 46 -1.38 -0.02 -14.22
CA GLN A 46 -2.51 0.72 -13.64
C GLN A 46 -2.18 2.20 -13.37
N ILE A 47 -0.96 2.48 -12.91
CA ILE A 47 -0.55 3.83 -12.52
C ILE A 47 -0.52 4.73 -13.77
N ASP A 48 0.22 4.31 -14.81
CA ASP A 48 0.30 5.07 -16.08
C ASP A 48 -1.06 5.15 -16.78
N ALA A 49 -1.84 4.07 -16.74
CA ALA A 49 -3.16 4.06 -17.40
C ALA A 49 -4.14 5.09 -16.82
N ARG A 50 -3.99 5.45 -15.54
CA ARG A 50 -4.75 6.55 -14.90
C ARG A 50 -4.06 7.89 -15.04
N GLY A 51 -2.75 7.94 -14.81
CA GLY A 51 -1.98 9.18 -14.83
C GLY A 51 -1.92 9.85 -16.21
N ASP A 52 -1.82 9.09 -17.28
CA ASP A 52 -1.72 9.61 -18.65
C ASP A 52 -3.02 10.24 -19.21
N LYS A 53 -4.13 10.07 -18.51
CA LYS A 53 -5.44 10.58 -18.98
C LYS A 53 -5.85 11.80 -18.16
N ALA A 54 -6.17 12.88 -18.85
CA ALA A 54 -6.60 14.15 -18.24
C ALA A 54 -7.80 14.05 -17.30
N ASN A 55 -8.64 13.04 -17.46
CA ASN A 55 -9.84 12.84 -16.63
C ASN A 55 -9.64 11.93 -15.43
N THR A 56 -8.47 11.32 -15.29
CA THR A 56 -8.12 10.40 -14.18
C THR A 56 -6.74 10.68 -13.59
N GLU A 57 -5.99 11.67 -14.07
CA GLU A 57 -4.64 11.97 -13.57
C GLU A 57 -4.62 12.38 -12.09
N ASP A 58 -5.72 12.90 -11.56
CA ASP A 58 -5.89 13.24 -10.15
C ASP A 58 -6.07 12.00 -9.23
N GLU A 59 -6.39 10.84 -9.80
CA GLU A 59 -6.52 9.57 -9.09
C GLU A 59 -5.20 8.77 -9.03
N VAL A 60 -4.09 9.32 -9.54
CA VAL A 60 -2.81 8.57 -9.66
C VAL A 60 -2.28 8.01 -8.33
N PHE A 61 -2.47 8.74 -7.22
CA PHE A 61 -2.03 8.25 -5.91
C PHE A 61 -2.90 7.09 -5.41
N ASN A 62 -4.20 7.12 -5.66
CA ASN A 62 -5.08 5.99 -5.38
C ASN A 62 -4.67 4.78 -6.26
N ALA A 63 -4.30 5.03 -7.52
CA ALA A 63 -3.77 3.99 -8.40
C ALA A 63 -2.46 3.37 -7.88
N CYS A 64 -1.59 4.17 -7.24
CA CYS A 64 -0.37 3.66 -6.59
C CYS A 64 -0.70 2.74 -5.41
N GLU A 65 -1.63 3.13 -4.54
CA GLU A 65 -2.06 2.31 -3.39
C GLU A 65 -2.69 0.99 -3.85
N GLU A 66 -3.59 1.05 -4.82
CA GLU A 66 -4.21 -0.13 -5.43
C GLU A 66 -3.16 -1.04 -6.10
N ALA A 67 -2.20 -0.46 -6.83
CA ALA A 67 -1.15 -1.23 -7.50
C ALA A 67 -0.27 -1.98 -6.49
N VAL A 68 0.07 -1.39 -5.36
CA VAL A 68 0.83 -2.05 -4.29
C VAL A 68 0.06 -3.27 -3.78
N GLN A 69 -1.24 -3.11 -3.49
CA GLN A 69 -2.07 -4.21 -3.01
C GLN A 69 -2.20 -5.32 -4.06
N GLU A 70 -2.49 -4.97 -5.32
CA GLU A 70 -2.60 -5.93 -6.42
C GLU A 70 -1.30 -6.72 -6.65
N ILE A 71 -0.14 -6.06 -6.53
CA ILE A 71 1.18 -6.71 -6.65
C ILE A 71 1.39 -7.68 -5.48
N MET A 72 1.07 -7.27 -4.25
CA MET A 72 1.19 -8.14 -3.07
C MET A 72 0.32 -9.39 -3.19
N ASP A 73 -0.94 -9.23 -3.60
CA ASP A 73 -1.88 -10.33 -3.78
C ASP A 73 -1.41 -11.30 -4.88
N LEU A 74 -0.87 -10.77 -5.99
CA LEU A 74 -0.32 -11.59 -7.05
C LEU A 74 0.92 -12.37 -6.59
N ILE A 75 1.86 -11.73 -5.90
CA ILE A 75 3.05 -12.37 -5.34
C ILE A 75 2.66 -13.51 -4.40
N HIS A 76 1.73 -13.24 -3.47
CA HIS A 76 1.21 -14.25 -2.57
C HIS A 76 0.62 -15.44 -3.34
N ARG A 77 -0.25 -15.16 -4.30
CA ARG A 77 -0.89 -16.17 -5.14
C ARG A 77 0.12 -16.99 -5.96
N ILE A 78 1.15 -16.36 -6.52
CA ILE A 78 2.20 -17.04 -7.27
C ILE A 78 3.06 -17.92 -6.34
N SER A 79 3.41 -17.45 -5.15
CA SER A 79 4.20 -18.23 -4.19
C SER A 79 3.47 -19.48 -3.73
N VAL A 80 2.17 -19.38 -3.45
CA VAL A 80 1.34 -20.52 -3.00
C VAL A 80 1.02 -21.50 -4.14
N SER A 81 0.69 -20.97 -5.32
CA SER A 81 0.11 -21.76 -6.42
C SER A 81 1.06 -22.00 -7.57
N GLY A 82 2.02 -21.10 -7.81
CA GLY A 82 2.90 -21.09 -8.98
C GLY A 82 4.27 -21.73 -8.76
N ASN A 83 4.59 -22.18 -7.54
CA ASN A 83 5.92 -22.74 -7.17
C ASN A 83 7.09 -21.79 -7.50
N THR A 84 6.86 -20.49 -7.40
CA THR A 84 7.84 -19.43 -7.60
C THR A 84 8.06 -18.69 -6.28
N TYR A 85 9.32 -18.52 -5.88
CA TYR A 85 9.65 -18.02 -4.53
C TYR A 85 10.63 -16.85 -4.53
N HIS A 86 11.24 -16.52 -5.67
CA HIS A 86 12.15 -15.40 -5.80
C HIS A 86 11.49 -14.31 -6.63
N PHE A 87 11.38 -13.11 -6.05
CA PHE A 87 10.68 -11.98 -6.63
C PHE A 87 11.56 -10.75 -6.66
N ILE A 88 11.45 -10.00 -7.75
CA ILE A 88 12.01 -8.66 -7.89
C ILE A 88 10.86 -7.74 -8.29
N VAL A 89 10.60 -6.72 -7.49
CA VAL A 89 9.62 -5.67 -7.77
C VAL A 89 10.35 -4.39 -8.07
N THR A 90 10.08 -3.80 -9.22
CA THR A 90 10.69 -2.54 -9.65
C THR A 90 9.73 -1.80 -10.58
N ALA A 91 10.10 -0.58 -10.97
CA ALA A 91 9.39 0.20 -11.98
C ALA A 91 10.32 0.51 -13.16
N ASP A 92 9.78 0.82 -14.33
CA ASP A 92 10.57 1.24 -15.50
C ASP A 92 10.90 2.75 -15.44
N HIS A 93 10.10 3.55 -14.76
CA HIS A 93 10.35 4.95 -14.43
C HIS A 93 9.51 5.39 -13.23
N GLY A 94 9.80 6.59 -12.72
CA GLY A 94 8.93 7.31 -11.83
C GLY A 94 8.19 8.43 -12.56
N PHE A 95 7.56 9.34 -11.83
CA PHE A 95 6.78 10.43 -12.42
C PHE A 95 6.83 11.71 -11.59
N ILE A 96 6.45 12.82 -12.21
CA ILE A 96 6.14 14.08 -11.54
C ILE A 96 4.63 14.28 -11.55
N TYR A 97 4.06 14.65 -10.41
CA TYR A 97 2.68 15.06 -10.30
C TYR A 97 2.56 16.46 -9.68
N LYS A 98 1.91 17.38 -10.39
CA LYS A 98 1.57 18.72 -9.88
C LYS A 98 0.08 18.78 -9.55
N ARG A 99 -0.27 19.15 -8.31
CA ARG A 99 -1.68 19.26 -7.88
C ARG A 99 -2.39 20.45 -8.52
N ASP A 100 -1.66 21.56 -8.68
CA ASP A 100 -2.21 22.78 -9.27
C ASP A 100 -2.17 22.71 -10.79
N LYS A 101 -3.12 23.38 -11.43
CA LYS A 101 -3.13 23.49 -12.89
C LYS A 101 -1.88 24.19 -13.37
N LEU A 102 -1.26 23.63 -14.40
CA LEU A 102 -0.07 24.20 -15.01
C LEU A 102 -0.35 25.58 -15.59
N THR A 103 0.47 26.55 -15.17
CA THR A 103 0.47 27.91 -15.70
C THR A 103 1.38 28.02 -16.93
N GLU A 104 1.38 29.16 -17.60
CA GLU A 104 2.26 29.39 -18.76
C GLU A 104 3.74 29.41 -18.40
N SER A 105 4.09 29.76 -17.15
CA SER A 105 5.46 29.70 -16.63
C SER A 105 5.97 28.26 -16.41
N ASP A 106 5.07 27.29 -16.30
CA ASP A 106 5.42 25.86 -16.19
C ASP A 106 5.69 25.22 -17.56
N LYS A 107 5.50 25.96 -18.65
CA LYS A 107 5.51 25.45 -20.01
C LYS A 107 6.63 26.05 -20.84
N ILE A 108 7.41 25.20 -21.48
CA ILE A 108 8.47 25.58 -22.43
C ILE A 108 7.97 25.38 -23.85
N SER A 109 8.23 26.34 -24.76
CA SER A 109 7.70 26.25 -26.11
C SER A 109 8.35 25.19 -26.98
N GLY A 110 9.62 24.86 -26.72
CA GLY A 110 10.37 23.83 -27.43
C GLY A 110 10.30 23.95 -28.94
N LYS A 111 10.60 25.14 -29.50
CA LYS A 111 10.52 25.38 -30.93
C LYS A 111 11.67 24.70 -31.68
N SER A 112 11.39 23.74 -32.50
CA SER A 112 12.30 23.16 -33.46
C SER A 112 11.54 22.73 -34.71
N ALA A 113 12.13 22.94 -35.89
CA ALA A 113 11.53 22.58 -37.16
C ALA A 113 11.59 21.07 -37.43
N ASP A 114 12.60 20.39 -36.88
CA ASP A 114 12.97 18.98 -37.23
C ASP A 114 12.71 18.00 -36.07
N LYS A 115 11.55 18.12 -35.39
CA LYS A 115 11.17 17.21 -34.31
C LYS A 115 10.86 15.81 -34.84
N ALA A 116 11.60 14.80 -34.41
CA ALA A 116 11.32 13.41 -34.70
C ALA A 116 10.26 12.83 -33.75
N PHE A 117 10.28 13.24 -32.46
CA PHE A 117 9.33 12.81 -31.45
C PHE A 117 9.18 13.89 -30.39
N VAL A 118 7.95 14.12 -29.91
CA VAL A 118 7.64 15.13 -28.91
C VAL A 118 6.85 14.48 -27.77
N ASN A 119 7.40 14.55 -26.57
CA ASN A 119 6.75 14.22 -25.33
C ASN A 119 6.70 15.47 -24.44
N ARG A 120 5.94 15.47 -23.36
CA ARG A 120 5.88 16.59 -22.40
C ARG A 120 7.19 16.82 -21.65
N ARG A 121 7.97 15.75 -21.49
CA ARG A 121 9.22 15.78 -20.72
C ARG A 121 10.48 15.62 -21.56
N PHE A 122 10.35 15.31 -22.84
CA PHE A 122 11.50 15.27 -23.75
C PHE A 122 11.09 15.49 -25.20
N ILE A 123 12.04 15.95 -25.98
CA ILE A 123 11.93 16.08 -27.44
C ILE A 123 13.15 15.45 -28.09
N VAL A 124 12.94 14.57 -29.06
CA VAL A 124 14.00 14.03 -29.90
C VAL A 124 14.02 14.79 -31.23
N SER A 125 15.16 15.30 -31.59
CA SER A 125 15.37 16.12 -32.81
C SER A 125 16.74 15.87 -33.42
N LYS A 126 17.01 16.42 -34.60
CA LYS A 126 18.33 16.34 -35.23
C LYS A 126 19.35 17.28 -34.58
N ALA A 127 18.88 18.39 -34.02
CA ALA A 127 19.71 19.38 -33.32
C ALA A 127 19.16 19.63 -31.92
N ALA A 128 20.02 20.04 -30.98
CA ALA A 128 19.62 20.45 -29.63
C ALA A 128 18.66 21.66 -29.68
N LEU A 129 17.76 21.72 -28.70
CA LEU A 129 16.92 22.90 -28.47
C LEU A 129 17.72 23.90 -27.60
N GLU A 130 17.81 25.15 -28.03
CA GLU A 130 18.55 26.22 -27.34
C GLU A 130 17.57 27.17 -26.65
N ASP A 131 16.72 26.66 -25.77
CA ASP A 131 15.85 27.47 -24.93
C ASP A 131 16.32 27.45 -23.47
N ASP A 132 16.09 28.54 -22.74
CA ASP A 132 16.44 28.61 -21.30
C ASP A 132 15.72 27.50 -20.51
N GLY A 133 16.46 26.84 -19.63
CA GLY A 133 15.93 25.76 -18.78
C GLY A 133 15.77 24.40 -19.49
N ILE A 134 16.35 24.24 -20.67
CA ILE A 134 16.49 22.98 -21.38
C ILE A 134 17.96 22.53 -21.34
N ASP A 135 18.16 21.25 -21.08
CA ASP A 135 19.44 20.58 -21.30
C ASP A 135 19.26 19.49 -22.36
N HIS A 136 20.35 18.95 -22.87
CA HIS A 136 20.30 17.99 -23.95
C HIS A 136 21.40 16.93 -23.86
N MET A 137 21.16 15.78 -24.50
CA MET A 137 22.12 14.70 -24.58
C MET A 137 22.01 14.01 -25.96
N SER A 138 23.15 13.54 -26.49
CA SER A 138 23.16 12.72 -27.68
C SER A 138 22.44 11.38 -27.45
N MET A 139 21.54 11.00 -28.35
CA MET A 139 20.89 9.68 -28.32
C MET A 139 21.90 8.54 -28.43
N GLY A 140 22.96 8.73 -29.20
CA GLY A 140 24.05 7.75 -29.29
C GLY A 140 24.69 7.48 -27.94
N ARG A 141 24.88 8.52 -27.10
CA ARG A 141 25.39 8.34 -25.73
C ARG A 141 24.38 7.60 -24.83
N VAL A 142 23.09 7.92 -24.95
CA VAL A 142 22.03 7.26 -24.17
C VAL A 142 21.89 5.78 -24.55
N LEU A 143 21.93 5.47 -25.85
CA LEU A 143 21.69 4.13 -26.37
C LEU A 143 22.97 3.29 -26.52
N GLY A 144 24.16 3.89 -26.31
CA GLY A 144 25.43 3.21 -26.54
C GLY A 144 25.68 2.86 -28.02
N ASN A 145 25.23 3.71 -28.95
CA ASN A 145 25.33 3.52 -30.40
C ASN A 145 25.72 4.83 -31.12
N GLU A 146 25.70 4.83 -32.46
CA GLU A 146 26.06 6.00 -33.30
C GLU A 146 24.84 6.87 -33.72
N ASP A 147 23.71 6.84 -32.98
CA ASP A 147 22.55 7.67 -33.30
C ASP A 147 22.92 9.15 -33.14
N SER A 148 22.83 9.90 -34.26
CA SER A 148 23.17 11.32 -34.30
C SER A 148 22.10 12.26 -33.75
N LYS A 149 20.93 11.75 -33.39
CA LYS A 149 19.86 12.56 -32.82
C LYS A 149 20.21 13.03 -31.42
N VAL A 150 19.52 14.08 -31.00
CA VAL A 150 19.64 14.68 -29.66
C VAL A 150 18.33 14.58 -28.95
N VAL A 151 18.35 14.20 -27.70
CA VAL A 151 17.22 14.34 -26.78
C VAL A 151 17.40 15.63 -25.97
N SER A 152 16.40 16.49 -26.01
CA SER A 152 16.34 17.73 -25.22
C SER A 152 15.26 17.60 -24.17
N TYR A 153 15.52 18.02 -22.92
CA TYR A 153 14.64 17.85 -21.77
C TYR A 153 14.70 19.06 -20.83
N PRO A 154 13.60 19.41 -20.15
CA PRO A 154 13.60 20.43 -19.11
C PRO A 154 14.47 20.02 -17.92
N VAL A 155 15.33 20.92 -17.42
CA VAL A 155 16.15 20.68 -16.20
C VAL A 155 15.33 20.78 -14.91
N SER A 156 14.09 21.22 -14.98
CA SER A 156 13.15 21.38 -13.86
C SER A 156 11.91 20.52 -14.03
N SER A 157 10.88 20.75 -13.22
CA SER A 157 9.56 20.13 -13.37
C SER A 157 8.69 20.72 -14.51
N ASN A 158 9.24 21.60 -15.33
CA ASN A 158 8.52 22.21 -16.46
C ASN A 158 8.23 21.19 -17.56
N VAL A 159 7.25 21.50 -18.40
CA VAL A 159 6.81 20.64 -19.49
C VAL A 159 6.88 21.34 -20.82
N PHE A 160 7.13 20.60 -21.90
CA PHE A 160 6.97 21.13 -23.24
C PHE A 160 5.49 21.35 -23.57
N LYS A 161 5.20 22.42 -24.32
CA LYS A 161 3.85 22.68 -24.85
C LYS A 161 3.49 21.61 -25.88
N VAL A 162 2.63 20.68 -25.50
CA VAL A 162 2.09 19.62 -26.34
C VAL A 162 0.58 19.75 -26.38
N ALA A 163 -0.03 19.57 -27.56
CA ALA A 163 -1.49 19.60 -27.69
C ALA A 163 -2.10 18.39 -26.94
N GLY A 164 -3.28 18.62 -26.37
CA GLY A 164 -4.04 17.62 -25.61
C GLY A 164 -4.18 17.98 -24.12
N GLY A 165 -5.14 17.36 -23.46
CA GLY A 165 -5.37 17.50 -22.00
C GLY A 165 -4.43 16.62 -21.16
N GLY A 166 -4.41 16.86 -19.84
CA GLY A 166 -3.59 16.13 -18.87
C GLY A 166 -2.11 16.51 -18.95
N ALA A 167 -1.62 17.23 -17.96
CA ALA A 167 -0.21 17.60 -17.91
C ALA A 167 0.31 17.64 -16.47
N ASN A 168 -0.57 17.33 -15.53
CA ASN A 168 -0.23 17.27 -14.12
C ASN A 168 0.56 16.02 -13.79
N TYR A 169 0.26 14.90 -14.45
CA TYR A 169 1.05 13.68 -14.44
C TYR A 169 1.97 13.66 -15.66
N VAL A 170 3.28 13.57 -15.45
CA VAL A 170 4.27 13.50 -16.52
C VAL A 170 5.47 12.65 -16.13
N HIS A 171 6.08 12.00 -17.12
CA HIS A 171 7.28 11.16 -16.96
C HIS A 171 8.17 11.18 -18.19
N GLY A 172 9.37 10.59 -18.08
CA GLY A 172 10.31 10.48 -19.18
C GLY A 172 11.36 11.60 -19.26
N GLY A 173 11.38 12.50 -18.28
CA GLY A 173 12.44 13.51 -18.14
C GLY A 173 13.63 13.04 -17.32
N SER A 174 14.46 13.98 -16.88
CA SER A 174 15.73 13.74 -16.18
C SER A 174 15.69 14.06 -14.68
N SER A 175 14.51 14.35 -14.12
CA SER A 175 14.40 14.63 -12.69
C SER A 175 14.61 13.37 -11.84
N PRO A 176 15.12 13.50 -10.59
CA PRO A 176 15.23 12.34 -9.71
C PRO A 176 13.92 11.59 -9.51
N GLN A 177 12.78 12.28 -9.48
CA GLN A 177 11.46 11.68 -9.35
C GLN A 177 11.07 10.78 -10.53
N GLU A 178 11.61 11.04 -11.72
CA GLU A 178 11.36 10.25 -12.94
C GLU A 178 12.37 9.13 -13.13
N MET A 179 13.60 9.31 -12.68
CA MET A 179 14.72 8.41 -12.97
C MET A 179 15.02 7.42 -11.85
N LEU A 180 14.73 7.76 -10.60
CA LEU A 180 14.99 6.87 -9.47
C LEU A 180 13.79 5.95 -9.24
N VAL A 181 14.04 4.65 -9.36
CA VAL A 181 13.05 3.61 -9.13
C VAL A 181 13.51 2.68 -8.01
N PRO A 182 12.59 2.16 -7.18
CA PRO A 182 12.94 1.17 -6.19
C PRO A 182 13.25 -0.18 -6.86
N VAL A 183 14.12 -0.96 -6.23
CA VAL A 183 14.32 -2.38 -6.56
C VAL A 183 14.19 -3.16 -5.26
N LEU A 184 13.12 -3.93 -5.14
CA LEU A 184 12.85 -4.80 -3.99
C LEU A 184 13.11 -6.25 -4.42
N GLU A 185 14.10 -6.89 -3.83
CA GLU A 185 14.41 -8.29 -4.05
C GLU A 185 14.15 -9.07 -2.77
N PHE A 186 13.37 -10.14 -2.87
CA PHE A 186 13.06 -11.00 -1.73
C PHE A 186 12.74 -12.43 -2.15
N LYS A 187 12.86 -13.34 -1.18
CA LYS A 187 12.52 -14.75 -1.35
C LYS A 187 11.42 -15.14 -0.37
N MET A 188 10.43 -15.85 -0.86
CA MET A 188 9.40 -16.48 -0.03
C MET A 188 9.86 -17.88 0.39
N GLU A 189 9.67 -18.26 1.64
CA GLU A 189 9.96 -19.62 2.09
C GLU A 189 8.87 -20.59 1.62
N ARG A 190 9.27 -21.81 1.23
CA ARG A 190 8.33 -22.86 0.82
C ARG A 190 7.44 -23.28 1.97
N GLY A 191 6.14 -23.15 1.81
CA GLY A 191 5.15 -23.67 2.75
C GLY A 191 4.98 -22.87 4.04
N HIS A 192 5.73 -21.80 4.27
CA HIS A 192 5.48 -20.85 5.33
C HIS A 192 4.66 -19.66 4.79
N MET A 193 3.36 -19.74 4.97
CA MET A 193 2.56 -18.53 5.08
C MET A 193 2.77 -18.02 6.51
N GLU A 194 3.37 -16.85 6.68
CA GLU A 194 3.27 -16.19 7.98
C GLU A 194 1.78 -15.97 8.26
N THR A 195 1.27 -16.73 9.20
CA THR A 195 -0.09 -16.55 9.67
C THR A 195 -0.05 -15.69 10.92
N LYS A 196 -0.86 -14.65 10.96
CA LYS A 196 -1.12 -13.88 12.19
C LYS A 196 -2.48 -14.24 12.77
N ASN A 197 -2.67 -13.97 14.03
CA ASN A 197 -3.99 -14.04 14.65
C ASN A 197 -4.84 -12.80 14.30
N ALA A 198 -6.14 -12.99 14.14
CA ALA A 198 -7.08 -11.89 13.99
C ALA A 198 -7.09 -11.05 15.27
N GLU A 199 -6.59 -9.82 15.21
CA GLU A 199 -6.48 -8.92 16.35
C GLU A 199 -7.80 -8.22 16.67
N ILE A 200 -7.93 -7.73 17.90
CA ILE A 200 -9.03 -6.88 18.32
C ILE A 200 -8.54 -5.52 18.83
N ALA A 201 -9.30 -4.48 18.53
CA ALA A 201 -9.02 -3.13 18.96
C ALA A 201 -10.26 -2.49 19.61
N LEU A 202 -10.04 -1.53 20.50
CA LEU A 202 -11.10 -0.74 21.09
C LEU A 202 -11.53 0.38 20.12
N VAL A 203 -12.82 0.46 19.82
CA VAL A 203 -13.41 1.53 18.98
C VAL A 203 -13.90 2.69 19.86
N SER A 204 -14.42 2.38 21.03
CA SER A 204 -14.93 3.39 21.96
C SER A 204 -13.80 4.28 22.53
N ILE A 205 -13.96 5.59 22.43
CA ILE A 205 -13.04 6.53 23.10
C ILE A 205 -13.44 6.60 24.58
N VAL A 206 -12.76 5.82 25.42
CA VAL A 206 -13.04 5.76 26.86
C VAL A 206 -11.80 6.14 27.64
N HIS A 207 -11.86 7.29 28.29
CA HIS A 207 -10.81 7.73 29.22
C HIS A 207 -11.27 7.62 30.68
N LYS A 208 -12.58 7.59 30.92
CA LYS A 208 -13.16 7.67 32.27
C LYS A 208 -14.38 6.75 32.39
N ILE A 209 -14.42 5.99 33.47
CA ILE A 209 -15.54 5.11 33.83
C ILE A 209 -16.29 5.73 35.02
N THR A 210 -17.59 6.00 34.86
CA THR A 210 -18.43 6.67 35.84
C THR A 210 -19.54 5.79 36.41
N ASN A 211 -19.77 4.61 35.85
CA ASN A 211 -20.83 3.72 36.23
C ASN A 211 -20.32 2.30 36.49
N LEU A 212 -20.96 1.61 37.46
CA LEU A 212 -20.67 0.20 37.78
C LEU A 212 -20.94 -0.75 36.60
N ILE A 213 -21.71 -0.32 35.62
CA ILE A 213 -21.98 -1.08 34.40
C ILE A 213 -21.68 -0.19 33.20
N THR A 214 -20.76 -0.63 32.36
CA THR A 214 -20.31 0.12 31.17
C THR A 214 -20.29 -0.82 29.96
N SER A 215 -20.66 -0.32 28.80
CA SER A 215 -20.55 -1.05 27.54
C SER A 215 -19.53 -0.36 26.62
N MET A 216 -18.72 -1.15 25.92
CA MET A 216 -17.70 -0.67 25.00
C MET A 216 -17.78 -1.41 23.67
N ASP A 217 -17.49 -0.70 22.60
CA ASP A 217 -17.43 -1.25 21.26
C ASP A 217 -15.98 -1.58 20.91
N PHE A 218 -15.79 -2.77 20.40
CA PHE A 218 -14.53 -3.30 19.88
C PHE A 218 -14.70 -3.66 18.41
N ILE A 219 -13.60 -3.81 17.72
CA ILE A 219 -13.54 -4.30 16.34
C ILE A 219 -12.53 -5.43 16.23
N GLN A 220 -12.90 -6.47 15.50
CA GLN A 220 -11.90 -7.40 14.95
C GLN A 220 -11.24 -6.69 13.75
N SER A 221 -9.95 -6.42 13.84
CA SER A 221 -9.21 -5.59 12.89
C SER A 221 -9.16 -6.20 11.50
N ASP A 222 -8.85 -7.49 11.44
CA ASP A 222 -8.71 -8.23 10.19
C ASP A 222 -9.81 -9.30 10.04
N ALA A 223 -10.29 -9.53 8.82
CA ALA A 223 -11.12 -10.69 8.52
C ALA A 223 -10.29 -11.97 8.55
N VAL A 224 -10.86 -13.06 9.07
CA VAL A 224 -10.21 -14.38 9.01
C VAL A 224 -10.08 -14.85 7.56
N SER A 225 -8.88 -15.26 7.19
CA SER A 225 -8.49 -15.67 5.83
C SER A 225 -7.47 -16.81 5.90
N ASP A 226 -6.87 -17.16 4.77
CA ASP A 226 -5.81 -18.17 4.73
C ASP A 226 -4.54 -17.74 5.50
N THR A 227 -4.33 -16.42 5.69
CA THR A 227 -3.19 -15.84 6.43
C THR A 227 -3.55 -15.28 7.79
N VAL A 228 -4.83 -15.09 8.08
CA VAL A 228 -5.32 -14.57 9.36
C VAL A 228 -6.12 -15.66 10.07
N LYS A 229 -5.57 -16.18 11.15
CA LYS A 229 -6.22 -17.24 11.95
C LYS A 229 -7.20 -16.63 12.94
N ALA A 230 -8.29 -17.35 13.20
CA ALA A 230 -9.17 -17.03 14.31
C ALA A 230 -8.38 -17.12 15.64
N ALA A 231 -8.68 -16.19 16.53
CA ALA A 231 -8.08 -16.13 17.86
C ALA A 231 -9.15 -15.92 18.94
N LYS A 232 -8.84 -16.29 20.18
CA LYS A 232 -9.76 -16.14 21.29
C LYS A 232 -9.16 -15.24 22.36
N TYR A 233 -9.92 -14.25 22.78
CA TYR A 233 -9.47 -13.22 23.70
C TYR A 233 -10.30 -13.19 24.98
N ARG A 234 -9.63 -12.92 26.12
CA ARG A 234 -10.23 -12.58 27.41
C ARG A 234 -10.04 -11.09 27.66
N ILE A 235 -11.13 -10.41 27.99
CA ILE A 235 -11.16 -8.95 28.11
C ILE A 235 -11.78 -8.58 29.46
N PHE A 236 -11.03 -7.84 30.26
CA PHE A 236 -11.46 -7.45 31.62
C PHE A 236 -10.68 -6.21 32.10
N PHE A 237 -11.03 -5.71 33.28
CA PHE A 237 -10.33 -4.59 33.90
C PHE A 237 -9.50 -5.02 35.09
N LEU A 238 -8.32 -4.42 35.21
CA LEU A 238 -7.38 -4.57 36.33
C LEU A 238 -7.18 -3.24 37.06
N SER A 239 -6.91 -3.33 38.39
CA SER A 239 -6.30 -2.26 39.12
C SER A 239 -4.79 -2.20 38.88
N GLU A 240 -4.15 -1.15 39.39
CA GLU A 240 -2.69 -0.99 39.42
C GLU A 240 -1.98 -2.19 40.06
N ASP A 241 -2.59 -2.80 41.08
CA ASP A 241 -2.08 -3.96 41.79
C ASP A 241 -2.42 -5.29 41.10
N ASN A 242 -2.87 -5.26 39.81
CA ASN A 242 -3.32 -6.40 39.02
C ASN A 242 -4.53 -7.17 39.60
N GLU A 243 -5.33 -6.55 40.47
CA GLU A 243 -6.61 -7.11 40.91
C GLU A 243 -7.64 -7.01 39.78
N LYS A 244 -8.31 -8.12 39.45
CA LYS A 244 -9.45 -8.10 38.51
C LYS A 244 -10.64 -7.37 39.15
N ILE A 245 -11.03 -6.24 38.58
CA ILE A 245 -12.09 -5.34 39.14
C ILE A 245 -13.39 -5.41 38.35
N SER A 246 -13.46 -6.16 37.24
CA SER A 246 -14.67 -6.39 36.45
C SER A 246 -14.96 -7.87 36.24
N ASN A 247 -16.13 -8.19 35.66
CA ASN A 247 -16.32 -9.47 35.03
C ASN A 247 -15.32 -9.64 33.86
N GLU A 248 -15.04 -10.89 33.52
CA GLU A 248 -14.27 -11.25 32.34
C GLU A 248 -15.22 -11.59 31.21
N ASN A 249 -14.96 -11.02 30.04
CA ASN A 249 -15.64 -11.36 28.81
C ASN A 249 -14.69 -12.16 27.91
N SER A 250 -15.24 -13.09 27.14
CA SER A 250 -14.51 -13.83 26.12
C SER A 250 -15.05 -13.47 24.75
N TYR A 251 -14.16 -13.35 23.75
CA TYR A 251 -14.50 -13.10 22.37
C TYR A 251 -13.70 -14.00 21.45
N VAL A 252 -14.38 -14.57 20.45
CA VAL A 252 -13.72 -15.35 19.39
C VAL A 252 -13.67 -14.46 18.15
N ALA A 253 -12.48 -14.06 17.76
CA ALA A 253 -12.22 -13.25 16.57
C ALA A 253 -12.15 -14.18 15.34
N ASP A 254 -13.31 -14.66 14.87
CA ASP A 254 -13.44 -15.62 13.77
C ASP A 254 -14.23 -15.08 12.57
N SER A 255 -14.59 -13.79 12.60
CA SER A 255 -15.35 -13.16 11.54
C SER A 255 -14.56 -13.12 10.22
N ARG A 256 -15.20 -13.56 9.13
CA ARG A 256 -14.70 -13.50 7.76
C ARG A 256 -15.31 -12.35 6.96
N GLU A 257 -16.10 -11.50 7.59
CA GLU A 257 -16.70 -10.35 6.93
C GLU A 257 -15.66 -9.35 6.46
N GLU A 258 -15.62 -9.04 5.18
CA GLU A 258 -14.69 -8.06 4.60
C GLU A 258 -14.97 -6.64 5.09
N ASN A 259 -16.26 -6.30 5.24
CA ASN A 259 -16.66 -5.00 5.75
C ASN A 259 -16.33 -4.86 7.25
N ALA A 260 -15.41 -3.95 7.57
CA ALA A 260 -14.95 -3.67 8.93
C ALA A 260 -16.10 -3.30 9.89
N GLN A 261 -17.13 -2.58 9.43
CA GLN A 261 -18.27 -2.20 10.26
C GLN A 261 -19.06 -3.42 10.78
N LYS A 262 -19.08 -4.52 10.02
CA LYS A 262 -19.75 -5.76 10.43
C LYS A 262 -18.91 -6.60 11.41
N ARG A 263 -17.65 -6.24 11.61
CA ARG A 263 -16.77 -6.86 12.61
C ARG A 263 -16.74 -6.11 13.93
N ILE A 264 -17.55 -5.04 14.09
CA ILE A 264 -17.71 -4.34 15.34
C ILE A 264 -18.63 -5.14 16.26
N PHE A 265 -18.22 -5.29 17.52
CA PHE A 265 -18.99 -5.98 18.55
C PHE A 265 -18.99 -5.20 19.85
N ARG A 266 -20.01 -5.37 20.68
CA ARG A 266 -20.19 -4.68 21.94
C ARG A 266 -20.05 -5.62 23.11
N MET A 267 -19.29 -5.19 24.13
CA MET A 267 -19.15 -5.91 25.41
C MET A 267 -19.60 -5.07 26.59
N ARG A 268 -20.22 -5.75 27.54
CA ARG A 268 -20.68 -5.14 28.79
C ARG A 268 -19.79 -5.56 29.92
N PHE A 269 -19.31 -4.58 30.68
CA PHE A 269 -18.49 -4.79 31.88
C PHE A 269 -19.26 -4.35 33.12
N THR A 270 -19.20 -5.21 34.14
CA THR A 270 -19.77 -4.94 35.47
C THR A 270 -18.62 -4.90 36.46
N PHE A 271 -18.42 -3.78 37.09
CA PHE A 271 -17.35 -3.55 38.04
C PHE A 271 -17.74 -4.02 39.46
N LYS A 272 -16.75 -4.41 40.22
CA LYS A 272 -16.94 -4.68 41.66
C LYS A 272 -17.46 -3.44 42.36
N ASN A 273 -18.44 -3.63 43.24
CA ASN A 273 -18.98 -2.53 44.04
C ASN A 273 -18.05 -2.22 45.23
N LYS A 274 -17.07 -1.33 44.98
CA LYS A 274 -16.09 -0.86 45.95
C LYS A 274 -15.73 0.60 45.65
N LYS A 275 -15.12 1.28 46.62
CA LYS A 275 -14.58 2.64 46.40
C LYS A 275 -13.36 2.55 45.47
N TYR A 276 -13.38 3.37 44.44
CA TYR A 276 -12.28 3.52 43.47
C TYR A 276 -11.55 4.84 43.75
N ASP A 277 -10.24 4.77 43.70
CA ASP A 277 -9.38 5.94 43.90
C ASP A 277 -9.08 6.56 42.54
N LYS A 278 -9.41 7.84 42.32
CA LYS A 278 -9.22 8.54 41.06
C LYS A 278 -7.75 8.79 40.73
N ASP A 279 -6.89 8.76 41.72
CA ASP A 279 -5.45 9.01 41.59
C ASP A 279 -4.67 7.72 41.23
N LYS A 280 -5.35 6.56 41.31
CA LYS A 280 -4.77 5.27 40.92
C LYS A 280 -5.00 4.95 39.44
N GLN A 281 -4.08 4.16 38.89
CA GLN A 281 -4.16 3.66 37.52
C GLN A 281 -5.02 2.38 37.45
N TYR A 282 -5.90 2.33 36.45
CA TYR A 282 -6.70 1.16 36.13
C TYR A 282 -6.54 0.88 34.64
N TYR A 283 -6.71 -0.37 34.23
CA TYR A 283 -6.45 -0.78 32.86
C TYR A 283 -7.56 -1.68 32.31
N LEU A 284 -8.04 -1.36 31.12
CA LEU A 284 -8.69 -2.35 30.26
C LEU A 284 -7.59 -3.21 29.66
N VAL A 285 -7.68 -4.53 29.81
CA VAL A 285 -6.67 -5.46 29.32
C VAL A 285 -7.28 -6.52 28.40
N VAL A 286 -6.51 -6.90 27.40
CA VAL A 286 -6.84 -7.98 26.47
C VAL A 286 -5.75 -9.03 26.52
N TYR A 287 -6.14 -10.27 26.80
CA TYR A 287 -5.27 -11.43 26.84
C TYR A 287 -5.66 -12.39 25.72
N ASP A 288 -4.69 -12.88 24.99
CA ASP A 288 -4.85 -14.03 24.12
C ASP A 288 -5.06 -15.28 25.00
N GLU A 289 -6.14 -16.01 24.74
CA GLU A 289 -6.52 -17.15 25.61
C GLU A 289 -5.60 -18.36 25.40
N GLU A 290 -5.06 -18.53 24.19
CA GLU A 290 -4.21 -19.67 23.85
C GLU A 290 -2.80 -19.49 24.40
N SER A 291 -2.17 -18.35 24.17
CA SER A 291 -0.83 -18.06 24.67
C SER A 291 -0.79 -17.64 26.13
N GLY A 292 -1.92 -17.15 26.67
CA GLY A 292 -2.00 -16.56 27.99
C GLY A 292 -1.29 -15.20 28.11
N LEU A 293 -0.83 -14.63 27.02
CA LEU A 293 -0.11 -13.36 26.98
C LEU A 293 -1.05 -12.16 26.84
N GLU A 294 -0.69 -11.09 27.53
CA GLU A 294 -1.36 -9.81 27.34
C GLU A 294 -1.00 -9.23 25.97
N GLN A 295 -2.02 -8.94 25.17
CA GLN A 295 -1.86 -8.36 23.85
C GLN A 295 -1.70 -6.84 23.92
N TRP A 296 -2.57 -6.21 24.70
CA TRP A 296 -2.48 -4.77 24.94
C TRP A 296 -3.27 -4.39 26.20
N ARG A 297 -2.95 -3.21 26.73
CA ARG A 297 -3.70 -2.55 27.80
C ARG A 297 -3.91 -1.08 27.51
N GLN A 298 -5.04 -0.57 27.95
CA GLN A 298 -5.38 0.84 27.87
C GLN A 298 -5.67 1.39 29.27
N PRO A 299 -5.02 2.49 29.68
CA PRO A 299 -5.30 3.14 30.96
C PRO A 299 -6.68 3.80 30.95
N VAL A 300 -7.37 3.73 32.07
CA VAL A 300 -8.67 4.38 32.30
C VAL A 300 -8.71 4.97 33.70
N ILE A 301 -9.49 6.05 33.88
CA ILE A 301 -9.76 6.65 35.16
C ILE A 301 -11.07 6.08 35.71
N MET A 302 -11.07 5.59 36.93
CA MET A 302 -12.28 5.15 37.63
C MET A 302 -12.86 6.28 38.47
N ASP A 303 -14.03 6.79 38.09
CA ASP A 303 -14.75 7.86 38.81
C ASP A 303 -16.20 7.44 39.12
N ILE A 304 -16.31 6.27 39.72
CA ILE A 304 -17.62 5.70 40.12
C ILE A 304 -17.96 6.24 41.49
N ALA A 305 -19.10 6.93 41.58
CA ALA A 305 -19.62 7.40 42.87
C ALA A 305 -19.99 6.19 43.76
N PHE A 306 -19.47 6.16 44.96
CA PHE A 306 -19.82 5.16 45.97
C PHE A 306 -20.87 5.71 46.94
N ALA A 307 -21.78 4.88 47.42
CA ALA A 307 -22.92 5.32 48.23
C ALA A 307 -22.53 6.10 49.49
N ASP A 308 -21.36 5.81 50.07
CA ASP A 308 -20.83 6.54 51.24
C ASP A 308 -20.33 7.96 50.94
N ASP A 309 -20.17 8.34 49.66
CA ASP A 309 -19.77 9.70 49.28
C ASP A 309 -20.94 10.70 49.35
N PHE A 310 -22.17 10.25 49.60
CA PHE A 310 -23.37 11.08 49.68
C PHE A 310 -23.79 11.43 51.10
N GLY A 311 -23.06 11.05 52.15
CA GLY A 311 -23.16 11.58 53.49
C GLY A 311 -24.54 11.42 54.16
N PHE A 312 -25.17 10.24 54.08
CA PHE A 312 -26.37 9.90 54.84
C PHE A 312 -26.04 8.94 55.95
#